data_12f2b28537e918313412ccd04ced267c
#
_entry.id   12f2b28537e918313412ccd04ced267c
#
_cell.length_a   1.000
_cell.length_b   1.000
_cell.length_c   1.000
_cell.angle_alpha   90.00
_cell.angle_beta   90.00
_cell.angle_gamma   90.00
#
_symmetry.space_group_name_H-M   'P 1'
#
loop_
_entity.id
_entity.type
_entity.pdbx_description
1 polymer ?
#
loop_
_entity_poly.entity_id
_entity_poly.type
_entity_poly.pdbx_seq_one_letter_code
_entity_poly.pdbx_strand_id
1 'polypeptide(L)'
;MIDLYHHGSSVCAAKVRFALGEKGVAWEGHYLDIHKGDQFEPEYLKLNPKAVVPTLVHNGRVIPESTVINEYLDEVFPEVPLKPNDPQARAAMRVWTKAVDEVLHPACAEVTFSACLRHRVKRLPPKEYEKFLASTPSQSVTPQWRERRRDLVTLGFDTPGLGEQYRLYDSYLDKMEKSLAHQLWLAGDTFSLADIAMTPYVNRLDMLGWGQMWEQTRPQVTAWFERIKARPTFKPALLDWCPPDLTAELLTFGRQSWPSVERLLSQAS
;
A
#
# COMPACT_ATOMS: atom_id res chain seq x y z
N MET A 1 -3.08 -22.04 -14.09
CA MET A 1 -3.09 -21.91 -12.61
C MET A 1 -2.38 -20.62 -12.29
N ILE A 2 -2.89 -19.86 -11.34
CA ILE A 2 -2.29 -18.62 -10.85
C ILE A 2 -1.78 -18.85 -9.43
N ASP A 3 -0.50 -18.55 -9.22
CA ASP A 3 0.15 -18.55 -7.93
C ASP A 3 0.50 -17.10 -7.56
N LEU A 4 0.17 -16.67 -6.35
CA LEU A 4 0.49 -15.35 -5.85
C LEU A 4 1.37 -15.46 -4.60
N TYR A 5 2.60 -15.01 -4.71
CA TYR A 5 3.51 -14.81 -3.58
C TYR A 5 3.23 -13.47 -2.95
N HIS A 6 2.80 -13.47 -1.67
CA HIS A 6 2.29 -12.26 -1.03
C HIS A 6 2.55 -12.23 0.47
N HIS A 7 2.36 -11.03 1.06
CA HIS A 7 2.31 -10.83 2.53
C HIS A 7 1.06 -10.04 2.90
N GLY A 8 0.48 -10.37 4.05
CA GLY A 8 -0.78 -9.80 4.50
C GLY A 8 -0.78 -8.28 4.63
N SER A 9 0.25 -7.70 5.25
CA SER A 9 0.35 -6.26 5.46
C SER A 9 0.88 -5.47 4.25
N SER A 10 1.28 -6.15 3.16
CA SER A 10 1.79 -5.46 1.97
C SER A 10 0.67 -4.75 1.20
N VAL A 11 0.74 -3.43 1.11
CA VAL A 11 -0.19 -2.62 0.30
C VAL A 11 -0.12 -2.98 -1.19
N CYS A 12 1.07 -3.33 -1.70
CA CYS A 12 1.24 -3.77 -3.07
C CYS A 12 0.60 -5.14 -3.32
N ALA A 13 0.74 -6.10 -2.39
CA ALA A 13 0.07 -7.39 -2.51
C ALA A 13 -1.46 -7.26 -2.38
N ALA A 14 -1.94 -6.33 -1.55
CA ALA A 14 -3.36 -6.03 -1.42
C ALA A 14 -3.97 -5.54 -2.74
N LYS A 15 -3.25 -4.72 -3.53
CA LYS A 15 -3.70 -4.32 -4.88
C LYS A 15 -4.01 -5.54 -5.76
N VAL A 16 -3.11 -6.53 -5.76
CA VAL A 16 -3.24 -7.73 -6.60
C VAL A 16 -4.36 -8.64 -6.08
N ARG A 17 -4.43 -8.88 -4.77
CA ARG A 17 -5.53 -9.66 -4.18
C ARG A 17 -6.89 -9.03 -4.48
N PHE A 18 -6.96 -7.69 -4.45
CA PHE A 18 -8.20 -6.97 -4.74
C PHE A 18 -8.59 -7.12 -6.22
N ALA A 19 -7.64 -6.97 -7.15
CA ALA A 19 -7.89 -7.19 -8.57
C ALA A 19 -8.35 -8.62 -8.87
N LEU A 20 -7.68 -9.62 -8.30
CA LEU A 20 -8.08 -11.04 -8.44
C LEU A 20 -9.49 -11.29 -7.92
N GLY A 21 -9.82 -10.71 -6.75
CA GLY A 21 -11.16 -10.81 -6.17
C GLY A 21 -12.23 -10.17 -7.06
N GLU A 22 -12.00 -8.95 -7.55
CA GLU A 22 -12.93 -8.24 -8.44
C GLU A 22 -13.18 -8.98 -9.76
N LYS A 23 -12.16 -9.66 -10.26
CA LYS A 23 -12.27 -10.49 -11.47
C LYS A 23 -12.88 -11.88 -11.22
N GLY A 24 -13.06 -12.28 -9.97
CA GLY A 24 -13.52 -13.62 -9.62
C GLY A 24 -12.54 -14.72 -10.03
N VAL A 25 -11.26 -14.41 -10.16
CA VAL A 25 -10.22 -15.34 -10.61
C VAL A 25 -9.68 -16.12 -9.40
N ALA A 26 -9.72 -17.45 -9.48
CA ALA A 26 -9.14 -18.34 -8.47
C ALA A 26 -7.60 -18.33 -8.54
N TRP A 27 -6.96 -18.33 -7.38
CA TRP A 27 -5.50 -18.31 -7.26
C TRP A 27 -5.04 -19.10 -6.02
N GLU A 28 -3.80 -19.58 -6.07
CA GLU A 28 -3.11 -20.23 -4.96
C GLU A 28 -2.21 -19.21 -4.25
N GLY A 29 -2.34 -19.12 -2.93
CA GLY A 29 -1.59 -18.16 -2.11
C GLY A 29 -0.33 -18.77 -1.51
N HIS A 30 0.83 -18.17 -1.80
CA HIS A 30 2.11 -18.46 -1.17
C HIS A 30 2.47 -17.32 -0.22
N TYR A 31 2.16 -17.51 1.06
CA TYR A 31 2.40 -16.49 2.07
C TYR A 31 3.88 -16.41 2.44
N LEU A 32 4.47 -15.22 2.36
CA LEU A 32 5.84 -14.93 2.79
C LEU A 32 5.83 -14.00 3.98
N ASP A 33 6.41 -14.41 5.11
CA ASP A 33 6.59 -13.53 6.26
C ASP A 33 7.78 -12.60 6.04
N ILE A 34 7.50 -11.43 5.42
CA ILE A 34 8.54 -10.44 5.12
C ILE A 34 9.20 -9.86 6.37
N HIS A 35 8.60 -10.00 7.54
CA HIS A 35 9.20 -9.57 8.80
C HIS A 35 10.24 -10.57 9.32
N LYS A 36 10.11 -11.86 8.95
CA LYS A 36 11.11 -12.89 9.20
C LYS A 36 12.19 -12.98 8.13
N GLY A 37 11.92 -12.42 6.95
CA GLY A 37 12.89 -12.39 5.88
C GLY A 37 12.69 -13.47 4.81
N ASP A 38 11.52 -14.12 4.74
CA ASP A 38 11.22 -15.19 3.77
C ASP A 38 11.45 -14.74 2.32
N GLN A 39 11.31 -13.43 2.04
CA GLN A 39 11.58 -12.86 0.72
C GLN A 39 13.06 -12.93 0.29
N PHE A 40 13.96 -13.23 1.21
CA PHE A 40 15.39 -13.42 0.94
C PHE A 40 15.80 -14.89 0.77
N GLU A 41 14.86 -15.82 0.91
CA GLU A 41 15.14 -17.24 0.68
C GLU A 41 15.55 -17.48 -0.78
N PRO A 42 16.57 -18.34 -1.03
CA PRO A 42 17.11 -18.55 -2.37
C PRO A 42 16.06 -18.94 -3.41
N GLU A 43 15.06 -19.72 -3.02
CA GLU A 43 14.01 -20.15 -3.95
C GLU A 43 13.12 -19.01 -4.38
N TYR A 44 12.79 -18.08 -3.46
CA TYR A 44 12.02 -16.89 -3.83
C TYR A 44 12.85 -15.89 -4.64
N LEU A 45 14.12 -15.72 -4.34
CA LEU A 45 15.02 -14.85 -5.10
C LEU A 45 15.18 -15.26 -6.56
N LYS A 46 14.98 -16.55 -6.90
CA LYS A 46 14.93 -17.01 -8.30
C LYS A 46 13.69 -16.46 -9.03
N LEU A 47 12.57 -16.27 -8.31
CA LEU A 47 11.34 -15.68 -8.86
C LEU A 47 11.43 -14.17 -8.90
N ASN A 48 11.89 -13.55 -7.82
CA ASN A 48 11.98 -12.08 -7.72
C ASN A 48 13.29 -11.64 -7.05
N PRO A 49 14.33 -11.33 -7.84
CA PRO A 49 15.63 -10.90 -7.30
C PRO A 49 15.57 -9.60 -6.49
N LYS A 50 14.50 -8.81 -6.60
CA LYS A 50 14.30 -7.60 -5.78
C LYS A 50 13.91 -7.91 -4.33
N ALA A 51 13.61 -9.18 -4.00
CA ALA A 51 13.15 -9.59 -2.67
C ALA A 51 11.92 -8.80 -2.19
N VAL A 52 10.93 -8.61 -3.05
CA VAL A 52 9.69 -7.88 -2.74
C VAL A 52 8.46 -8.70 -3.09
N VAL A 53 7.34 -8.39 -2.46
CA VAL A 53 6.02 -8.96 -2.77
C VAL A 53 5.09 -7.83 -3.26
N PRO A 54 4.15 -8.13 -4.17
CA PRO A 54 3.79 -9.44 -4.70
C PRO A 54 4.64 -9.89 -5.88
N THR A 55 4.62 -11.19 -6.13
CA THR A 55 5.05 -11.80 -7.39
C THR A 55 3.94 -12.75 -7.85
N LEU A 56 3.50 -12.62 -9.08
CA LEU A 56 2.53 -13.51 -9.71
C LEU A 56 3.26 -14.55 -10.56
N VAL A 57 2.82 -15.80 -10.51
CA VAL A 57 3.22 -16.83 -11.48
C VAL A 57 1.98 -17.34 -12.20
N HIS A 58 1.93 -17.22 -13.52
CA HIS A 58 0.83 -17.73 -14.31
C HIS A 58 1.35 -18.69 -15.39
N ASN A 59 0.95 -19.97 -15.29
CA ASN A 59 1.38 -21.02 -16.20
C ASN A 59 2.92 -21.08 -16.33
N GLY A 60 3.62 -20.99 -15.19
CA GLY A 60 5.09 -21.03 -15.10
C GLY A 60 5.81 -19.74 -15.49
N ARG A 61 5.10 -18.68 -15.88
CA ARG A 61 5.69 -17.37 -16.19
C ARG A 61 5.58 -16.43 -14.99
N VAL A 62 6.72 -15.87 -14.59
CA VAL A 62 6.83 -14.94 -13.48
C VAL A 62 6.52 -13.53 -13.94
N ILE A 63 5.66 -12.83 -13.20
CA ILE A 63 5.26 -11.45 -13.45
C ILE A 63 5.43 -10.68 -12.13
N PRO A 64 6.45 -9.83 -12.00
CA PRO A 64 6.62 -8.93 -10.86
C PRO A 64 5.89 -7.61 -11.10
N GLU A 65 5.94 -6.70 -10.10
CA GLU A 65 5.36 -5.36 -10.08
C GLU A 65 3.83 -5.36 -10.03
N SER A 66 3.28 -4.97 -8.90
CA SER A 66 1.84 -5.07 -8.61
C SER A 66 0.94 -4.34 -9.61
N THR A 67 1.38 -3.21 -10.15
CA THR A 67 0.61 -2.46 -11.17
C THR A 67 0.65 -3.17 -12.52
N VAL A 68 1.82 -3.73 -12.89
CA VAL A 68 1.95 -4.55 -14.10
C VAL A 68 1.13 -5.83 -13.99
N ILE A 69 1.17 -6.49 -12.83
CA ILE A 69 0.34 -7.67 -12.56
C ILE A 69 -1.14 -7.35 -12.76
N ASN A 70 -1.62 -6.23 -12.23
CA ASN A 70 -3.03 -5.85 -12.34
C ASN A 70 -3.44 -5.55 -13.80
N GLU A 71 -2.60 -4.85 -14.58
CA GLU A 71 -2.86 -4.66 -16.01
C GLU A 71 -2.85 -5.99 -16.78
N TYR A 72 -1.92 -6.89 -16.46
CA TYR A 72 -1.85 -8.24 -17.05
C TYR A 72 -3.10 -9.06 -16.74
N LEU A 73 -3.54 -9.07 -15.49
CA LEU A 73 -4.78 -9.78 -15.08
C LEU A 73 -6.00 -9.24 -15.84
N ASP A 74 -6.06 -7.94 -16.06
CA ASP A 74 -7.16 -7.34 -16.80
C ASP A 74 -7.17 -7.70 -18.29
N GLU A 75 -6.00 -7.91 -18.88
CA GLU A 75 -5.87 -8.35 -20.27
C GLU A 75 -6.16 -9.84 -20.48
N VAL A 76 -5.74 -10.68 -19.53
CA VAL A 76 -5.88 -12.14 -19.64
C VAL A 76 -7.27 -12.61 -19.23
N PHE A 77 -7.96 -11.89 -18.35
CA PHE A 77 -9.31 -12.20 -17.86
C PHE A 77 -10.26 -11.03 -18.19
N PRO A 78 -10.69 -10.85 -19.45
CA PRO A 78 -11.40 -9.65 -19.89
C PRO A 78 -12.88 -9.60 -19.48
N GLU A 79 -13.44 -10.66 -18.88
CA GLU A 79 -14.87 -10.80 -18.57
C GLU A 79 -15.38 -9.72 -17.62
N VAL A 80 -14.55 -9.29 -16.67
CA VAL A 80 -14.82 -8.17 -15.75
C VAL A 80 -13.74 -7.11 -15.96
N PRO A 81 -13.95 -6.13 -16.87
CA PRO A 81 -12.93 -5.14 -17.20
C PRO A 81 -12.71 -4.19 -16.03
N LEU A 82 -11.43 -3.95 -15.70
CA LEU A 82 -10.97 -3.00 -14.69
C LEU A 82 -10.26 -1.79 -15.31
N LYS A 83 -10.12 -1.76 -16.64
CA LYS A 83 -9.62 -0.62 -17.41
C LYS A 83 -10.77 0.06 -18.15
N PRO A 84 -10.89 1.40 -18.09
CA PRO A 84 -11.88 2.12 -18.87
C PRO A 84 -11.74 1.87 -20.38
N ASN A 85 -12.84 1.78 -21.10
CA ASN A 85 -12.84 1.65 -22.56
C ASN A 85 -12.39 2.94 -23.25
N ASP A 86 -12.74 4.10 -22.68
CA ASP A 86 -12.31 5.39 -23.20
C ASP A 86 -10.79 5.58 -23.03
N PRO A 87 -10.04 5.96 -24.08
CA PRO A 87 -8.60 6.17 -24.00
C PRO A 87 -8.18 7.29 -23.02
N GLN A 88 -8.98 8.35 -22.86
CA GLN A 88 -8.65 9.46 -21.95
C GLN A 88 -8.83 9.01 -20.50
N ALA A 89 -9.93 8.35 -20.17
CA ALA A 89 -10.17 7.76 -18.85
C ALA A 89 -9.11 6.69 -18.53
N ARG A 90 -8.68 5.90 -19.51
CA ARG A 90 -7.59 4.92 -19.34
C ARG A 90 -6.24 5.60 -19.09
N ALA A 91 -5.96 6.73 -19.72
CA ALA A 91 -4.78 7.53 -19.41
C ALA A 91 -4.84 8.12 -18.00
N ALA A 92 -5.99 8.65 -17.59
CA ALA A 92 -6.21 9.14 -16.22
C ALA A 92 -6.01 8.02 -15.17
N MET A 93 -6.54 6.82 -15.44
CA MET A 93 -6.32 5.63 -14.60
C MET A 93 -4.81 5.35 -14.42
N ARG A 94 -4.03 5.40 -15.50
CA ARG A 94 -2.59 5.15 -15.46
C ARG A 94 -1.81 6.25 -14.72
N VAL A 95 -2.27 7.49 -14.76
CA VAL A 95 -1.70 8.58 -13.95
C VAL A 95 -1.84 8.27 -12.47
N TRP A 96 -3.00 7.76 -12.03
CA TRP A 96 -3.22 7.34 -10.64
C TRP A 96 -2.34 6.15 -10.26
N THR A 97 -2.30 5.09 -11.07
CA THR A 97 -1.50 3.90 -10.75
C THR A 97 -0.01 4.21 -10.70
N LYS A 98 0.49 5.06 -11.62
CA LYS A 98 1.87 5.55 -11.64
C LYS A 98 2.19 6.37 -10.38
N ALA A 99 1.30 7.29 -9.99
CA ALA A 99 1.47 8.09 -8.79
C ALA A 99 1.53 7.23 -7.52
N VAL A 100 0.75 6.16 -7.46
CA VAL A 100 0.83 5.20 -6.36
C VAL A 100 2.22 4.57 -6.29
N ASP A 101 2.74 4.08 -7.39
CA ASP A 101 4.03 3.36 -7.39
C ASP A 101 5.23 4.28 -7.12
N GLU A 102 5.26 5.46 -7.73
CA GLU A 102 6.42 6.36 -7.68
C GLU A 102 6.43 7.29 -6.47
N VAL A 103 5.25 7.59 -5.93
CA VAL A 103 5.09 8.67 -4.94
C VAL A 103 4.50 8.15 -3.63
N LEU A 104 3.29 7.56 -3.68
CA LEU A 104 2.59 7.16 -2.47
C LEU A 104 3.18 5.92 -1.81
N HIS A 105 3.76 4.99 -2.57
CA HIS A 105 4.34 3.79 -1.98
C HIS A 105 5.55 4.09 -1.09
N PRO A 106 6.54 4.90 -1.51
CA PRO A 106 7.60 5.36 -0.61
C PRO A 106 7.07 6.11 0.60
N ALA A 107 6.15 7.05 0.40
CA ALA A 107 5.55 7.80 1.50
C ALA A 107 4.82 6.89 2.51
N CYS A 108 4.07 5.90 2.02
CA CYS A 108 3.36 4.93 2.86
C CYS A 108 4.33 4.12 3.74
N ALA A 109 5.49 3.75 3.22
CA ALA A 109 6.51 3.06 3.99
C ALA A 109 7.00 3.94 5.15
N GLU A 110 7.35 5.20 4.88
CA GLU A 110 7.83 6.13 5.90
C GLU A 110 6.78 6.44 6.97
N VAL A 111 5.56 6.72 6.53
CA VAL A 111 4.41 6.97 7.40
C VAL A 111 4.12 5.77 8.30
N THR A 112 4.09 4.57 7.74
CA THR A 112 3.81 3.35 8.52
C THR A 112 4.94 3.04 9.50
N PHE A 113 6.20 3.24 9.09
CA PHE A 113 7.35 3.02 9.98
C PHE A 113 7.38 4.02 11.12
N SER A 114 7.25 5.31 10.85
CA SER A 114 7.28 6.35 11.89
C SER A 114 6.14 6.21 12.90
N ALA A 115 4.94 5.87 12.44
CA ALA A 115 3.77 5.76 13.31
C ALA A 115 3.68 4.44 14.08
N CYS A 116 4.06 3.30 13.47
CA CYS A 116 3.79 1.98 14.05
C CYS A 116 5.02 1.06 14.06
N LEU A 117 5.60 0.71 12.90
CA LEU A 117 6.55 -0.40 12.81
C LEU A 117 7.83 -0.18 13.62
N ARG A 118 8.24 1.08 13.83
CA ARG A 118 9.36 1.42 14.73
C ARG A 118 9.21 0.83 16.13
N HIS A 119 7.99 0.74 16.64
CA HIS A 119 7.72 0.20 17.97
C HIS A 119 7.97 -1.30 18.04
N ARG A 120 7.65 -2.05 16.97
CA ARG A 120 8.02 -3.46 16.86
C ARG A 120 9.54 -3.64 16.85
N VAL A 121 10.22 -2.87 16.02
CA VAL A 121 11.69 -2.92 15.92
C VAL A 121 12.36 -2.60 17.25
N LYS A 122 11.90 -1.57 17.97
CA LYS A 122 12.43 -1.18 19.29
C LYS A 122 12.22 -2.22 20.40
N ARG A 123 11.31 -3.17 20.22
CA ARG A 123 11.09 -4.29 21.16
C ARG A 123 11.93 -5.53 20.86
N LEU A 124 12.67 -5.53 19.75
CA LEU A 124 13.58 -6.64 19.45
C LEU A 124 14.69 -6.75 20.50
N PRO A 125 15.17 -7.98 20.79
CA PRO A 125 16.38 -8.17 21.59
C PRO A 125 17.55 -7.37 20.99
N PRO A 126 18.51 -6.87 21.81
CA PRO A 126 19.56 -5.96 21.34
C PRO A 126 20.32 -6.45 20.10
N LYS A 127 20.68 -7.73 20.05
CA LYS A 127 21.38 -8.31 18.88
C LYS A 127 20.51 -8.31 17.60
N GLU A 128 19.22 -8.57 17.73
CA GLU A 128 18.29 -8.57 16.60
C GLU A 128 17.99 -7.15 16.14
N TYR A 129 17.87 -6.21 17.08
CA TYR A 129 17.72 -4.78 16.79
C TYR A 129 18.91 -4.26 15.95
N GLU A 130 20.14 -4.51 16.38
CA GLU A 130 21.34 -4.11 15.65
C GLU A 130 21.41 -4.80 14.26
N LYS A 131 21.11 -6.09 14.21
CA LYS A 131 21.01 -6.83 12.94
C LYS A 131 19.99 -6.22 12.00
N PHE A 132 18.81 -5.85 12.51
CA PHE A 132 17.76 -5.20 11.72
C PHE A 132 18.25 -3.86 11.16
N LEU A 133 18.84 -3.01 11.95
CA LEU A 133 19.36 -1.70 11.52
C LEU A 133 20.49 -1.82 10.50
N ALA A 134 21.31 -2.86 10.59
CA ALA A 134 22.43 -3.11 9.68
C ALA A 134 21.99 -3.84 8.39
N SER A 135 20.83 -4.52 8.40
CA SER A 135 20.37 -5.34 7.27
C SER A 135 20.05 -4.49 6.04
N THR A 136 20.33 -5.05 4.88
CA THR A 136 19.86 -4.46 3.61
C THR A 136 18.37 -4.76 3.46
N PRO A 137 17.51 -3.73 3.38
CA PRO A 137 16.10 -3.96 3.12
C PRO A 137 15.88 -4.41 1.68
N SER A 138 14.67 -4.91 1.39
CA SER A 138 14.22 -5.14 0.01
C SER A 138 14.32 -3.85 -0.83
N GLN A 139 14.50 -4.00 -2.14
CA GLN A 139 14.68 -2.86 -3.07
C GLN A 139 13.34 -2.21 -3.48
N SER A 140 12.34 -2.25 -2.59
CA SER A 140 10.97 -1.85 -2.94
C SER A 140 10.68 -0.37 -2.79
N VAL A 141 11.55 0.41 -2.13
CA VAL A 141 11.25 1.81 -1.79
C VAL A 141 12.22 2.76 -2.49
N THR A 142 13.41 2.97 -1.93
CA THR A 142 14.43 3.84 -2.51
C THR A 142 15.83 3.26 -2.30
N PRO A 143 16.84 3.68 -3.08
CA PRO A 143 18.23 3.25 -2.83
C PRO A 143 18.74 3.59 -1.43
N GLN A 144 18.27 4.68 -0.84
CA GLN A 144 18.64 5.17 0.49
C GLN A 144 17.75 4.58 1.60
N TRP A 145 16.84 3.64 1.28
CA TRP A 145 15.84 3.15 2.23
C TRP A 145 16.44 2.57 3.51
N ARG A 146 17.64 1.98 3.46
CA ARG A 146 18.30 1.44 4.66
C ARG A 146 18.60 2.53 5.70
N GLU A 147 19.21 3.64 5.26
CA GLU A 147 19.53 4.77 6.13
C GLU A 147 18.25 5.45 6.60
N ARG A 148 17.35 5.69 5.69
CA ARG A 148 16.05 6.29 5.98
C ARG A 148 15.24 5.48 7.01
N ARG A 149 15.19 4.15 6.85
CA ARG A 149 14.54 3.24 7.81
C ARG A 149 15.18 3.30 9.19
N ARG A 150 16.52 3.40 9.26
CA ARG A 150 17.24 3.57 10.51
C ARG A 150 16.80 4.86 11.23
N ASP A 151 16.75 5.97 10.52
CA ASP A 151 16.31 7.25 11.07
C ASP A 151 14.86 7.19 11.56
N LEU A 152 13.97 6.61 10.77
CA LEU A 152 12.56 6.41 11.15
C LEU A 152 12.41 5.59 12.43
N VAL A 153 13.25 4.57 12.63
CA VAL A 153 13.24 3.76 13.85
C VAL A 153 13.78 4.54 15.03
N THR A 154 14.91 5.22 14.88
CA THR A 154 15.61 5.89 15.98
C THR A 154 14.98 7.23 16.36
N LEU A 155 14.74 8.10 15.38
CA LEU A 155 14.23 9.47 15.56
C LEU A 155 12.70 9.55 15.52
N GLY A 156 12.02 8.64 14.78
CA GLY A 156 10.57 8.64 14.64
C GLY A 156 10.06 9.90 13.96
N PHE A 157 9.19 10.65 14.62
CA PHE A 157 8.60 11.87 14.07
C PHE A 157 9.57 13.05 13.94
N ASP A 158 10.74 12.97 14.54
CA ASP A 158 11.80 13.97 14.40
C ASP A 158 12.76 13.65 13.24
N THR A 159 12.43 12.63 12.41
CA THR A 159 13.21 12.28 11.22
C THR A 159 13.17 13.45 10.21
N PRO A 160 14.33 13.96 9.76
CA PRO A 160 14.38 15.06 8.81
C PRO A 160 13.59 14.78 7.54
N GLY A 161 12.81 15.74 7.05
CA GLY A 161 12.00 15.62 5.84
C GLY A 161 10.75 14.74 5.96
N LEU A 162 10.49 14.12 7.12
CA LEU A 162 9.32 13.25 7.29
C LEU A 162 8.00 14.01 7.09
N GLY A 163 7.91 15.27 7.49
CA GLY A 163 6.73 16.09 7.30
C GLY A 163 6.30 16.22 5.84
N GLU A 164 7.25 16.20 4.91
CA GLU A 164 6.96 16.21 3.47
C GLU A 164 6.16 14.97 3.04
N GLN A 165 6.45 13.80 3.60
CA GLN A 165 5.73 12.57 3.28
C GLN A 165 4.28 12.59 3.77
N TYR A 166 4.03 13.18 4.92
CA TYR A 166 2.68 13.37 5.45
C TYR A 166 1.88 14.38 4.62
N ARG A 167 2.48 15.54 4.28
CA ARG A 167 1.85 16.54 3.41
C ARG A 167 1.64 16.01 1.98
N LEU A 168 2.54 15.17 1.50
CA LEU A 168 2.37 14.50 0.22
C LEU A 168 1.12 13.62 0.22
N TYR A 169 0.94 12.79 1.26
CA TYR A 169 -0.27 12.00 1.43
C TYR A 169 -1.53 12.86 1.46
N ASP A 170 -1.50 13.92 2.25
CA ASP A 170 -2.60 14.89 2.38
C ASP A 170 -2.95 15.53 1.04
N SER A 171 -1.94 15.92 0.25
CA SER A 171 -2.12 16.47 -1.10
C SER A 171 -2.78 15.49 -2.07
N TYR A 172 -2.56 14.18 -1.90
CA TYR A 172 -3.22 13.17 -2.73
C TYR A 172 -4.68 12.94 -2.31
N LEU A 173 -5.02 13.08 -1.05
CA LEU A 173 -6.42 13.13 -0.61
C LEU A 173 -7.14 14.34 -1.21
N ASP A 174 -6.48 15.52 -1.32
CA ASP A 174 -7.03 16.67 -2.03
C ASP A 174 -7.23 16.42 -3.53
N LYS A 175 -6.28 15.75 -4.17
CA LYS A 175 -6.43 15.37 -5.59
C LYS A 175 -7.59 14.41 -5.80
N MET A 176 -7.75 13.43 -4.88
CA MET A 176 -8.90 12.52 -4.89
C MET A 176 -10.21 13.29 -4.72
N GLU A 177 -10.29 14.18 -3.74
CA GLU A 177 -11.50 15.01 -3.48
C GLU A 177 -11.91 15.77 -4.73
N LYS A 178 -10.97 16.44 -5.39
CA LYS A 178 -11.21 17.19 -6.63
C LYS A 178 -11.64 16.29 -7.79
N SER A 179 -11.02 15.13 -7.96
CA SER A 179 -11.37 14.18 -9.00
C SER A 179 -12.78 13.63 -8.79
N LEU A 180 -13.08 13.20 -7.57
CA LEU A 180 -14.35 12.58 -7.19
C LEU A 180 -15.52 13.58 -7.12
N ALA A 181 -15.27 14.89 -7.14
CA ALA A 181 -16.32 15.90 -7.20
C ALA A 181 -17.10 15.86 -8.52
N HIS A 182 -16.55 15.29 -9.58
CA HIS A 182 -17.14 15.29 -10.92
C HIS A 182 -17.39 13.89 -11.49
N GLN A 183 -17.01 12.85 -10.77
CA GLN A 183 -17.11 11.47 -11.24
C GLN A 183 -17.23 10.50 -10.06
N LEU A 184 -17.76 9.32 -10.31
CA LEU A 184 -18.04 8.34 -9.25
C LEU A 184 -16.76 7.65 -8.72
N TRP A 185 -15.78 7.44 -9.60
CA TRP A 185 -14.52 6.74 -9.35
C TRP A 185 -13.33 7.57 -9.81
N LEU A 186 -12.12 7.23 -9.38
CA LEU A 186 -10.92 8.07 -9.60
C LEU A 186 -10.58 8.35 -11.08
N ALA A 187 -11.02 7.49 -11.99
CA ALA A 187 -10.73 7.63 -13.42
C ALA A 187 -12.00 7.65 -14.30
N GLY A 188 -13.14 8.05 -13.75
CA GLY A 188 -14.41 8.14 -14.48
C GLY A 188 -15.59 7.54 -13.72
N ASP A 189 -16.61 7.13 -14.43
CA ASP A 189 -17.86 6.64 -13.84
C ASP A 189 -17.85 5.13 -13.54
N THR A 190 -16.78 4.43 -13.89
CA THR A 190 -16.62 2.99 -13.64
C THR A 190 -15.44 2.72 -12.71
N PHE A 191 -15.64 1.76 -11.79
CA PHE A 191 -14.57 1.25 -10.94
C PHE A 191 -13.42 0.70 -11.78
N SER A 192 -12.17 1.04 -11.40
CA SER A 192 -11.02 0.75 -12.22
C SER A 192 -9.75 0.41 -11.42
N LEU A 193 -8.68 0.09 -12.13
CA LEU A 193 -7.36 -0.12 -11.53
C LEU A 193 -6.83 1.12 -10.78
N ALA A 194 -7.33 2.33 -11.05
CA ALA A 194 -7.02 3.52 -10.27
C ALA A 194 -7.54 3.38 -8.82
N ASP A 195 -8.79 2.95 -8.68
CA ASP A 195 -9.42 2.73 -7.38
C ASP A 195 -8.77 1.57 -6.62
N ILE A 196 -8.49 0.47 -7.33
CA ILE A 196 -7.75 -0.67 -6.78
C ILE A 196 -6.37 -0.25 -6.29
N ALA A 197 -5.66 0.59 -7.03
CA ALA A 197 -4.33 1.04 -6.65
C ALA A 197 -4.34 1.94 -5.41
N MET A 198 -5.30 2.87 -5.32
CA MET A 198 -5.39 3.83 -4.19
C MET A 198 -5.94 3.18 -2.91
N THR A 199 -6.82 2.20 -3.02
CA THR A 199 -7.51 1.59 -1.88
C THR A 199 -6.58 1.15 -0.75
N PRO A 200 -5.51 0.37 -0.96
CA PRO A 200 -4.65 -0.07 0.16
C PRO A 200 -3.94 1.08 0.88
N TYR A 201 -3.74 2.21 0.22
CA TYR A 201 -3.05 3.37 0.77
C TYR A 201 -3.99 4.20 1.64
N VAL A 202 -5.23 4.42 1.23
CA VAL A 202 -6.26 5.03 2.08
C VAL A 202 -6.61 4.11 3.24
N ASN A 203 -6.77 2.81 2.98
CA ASN A 203 -7.00 1.81 4.01
C ASN A 203 -5.87 1.76 5.05
N ARG A 204 -4.61 2.03 4.67
CA ARG A 204 -3.51 2.11 5.63
C ARG A 204 -3.69 3.26 6.61
N LEU A 205 -4.16 4.42 6.16
CA LEU A 205 -4.47 5.55 7.04
C LEU A 205 -5.66 5.21 7.96
N ASP A 206 -6.68 4.53 7.43
CA ASP A 206 -7.82 4.03 8.20
C ASP A 206 -7.40 3.05 9.30
N MET A 207 -6.54 2.08 8.97
CA MET A 207 -5.96 1.14 9.93
C MET A 207 -5.12 1.83 11.03
N LEU A 208 -4.50 2.97 10.72
CA LEU A 208 -3.81 3.81 11.69
C LEU A 208 -4.79 4.67 12.54
N GLY A 209 -6.08 4.64 12.22
CA GLY A 209 -7.10 5.43 12.89
C GLY A 209 -7.04 6.92 12.58
N TRP A 210 -6.62 7.28 11.36
CA TRP A 210 -6.46 8.66 10.88
C TRP A 210 -7.57 9.09 9.92
N GLY A 211 -8.80 8.59 10.13
CA GLY A 211 -9.98 8.98 9.36
C GLY A 211 -10.23 10.50 9.35
N GLN A 212 -9.81 11.21 10.39
CA GLN A 212 -9.90 12.66 10.47
C GLN A 212 -9.13 13.39 9.34
N MET A 213 -8.25 12.74 8.62
CA MET A 213 -7.63 13.33 7.42
C MET A 213 -8.63 13.56 6.28
N TRP A 214 -9.79 12.89 6.28
CA TRP A 214 -10.79 13.05 5.20
C TRP A 214 -12.24 13.16 5.68
N GLU A 215 -12.62 12.55 6.79
CA GLU A 215 -14.03 12.38 7.19
C GLU A 215 -14.79 13.71 7.31
N GLN A 216 -14.14 14.76 7.78
CA GLN A 216 -14.78 16.07 8.00
C GLN A 216 -14.53 17.05 6.87
N THR A 217 -13.42 16.92 6.14
CA THR A 217 -12.95 17.94 5.19
C THR A 217 -13.03 17.51 3.74
N ARG A 218 -13.17 16.18 3.47
CA ARG A 218 -13.15 15.60 2.12
C ARG A 218 -14.32 14.63 1.94
N PRO A 219 -15.54 15.14 1.77
CA PRO A 219 -16.75 14.31 1.71
C PRO A 219 -16.76 13.36 0.51
N GLN A 220 -16.13 13.71 -0.62
CA GLN A 220 -16.06 12.83 -1.77
C GLN A 220 -15.12 11.64 -1.53
N VAL A 221 -13.99 11.87 -0.87
CA VAL A 221 -13.08 10.79 -0.43
C VAL A 221 -13.80 9.89 0.56
N THR A 222 -14.52 10.44 1.52
CA THR A 222 -15.33 9.69 2.48
C THR A 222 -16.35 8.80 1.76
N ALA A 223 -17.14 9.38 0.86
CA ALA A 223 -18.13 8.64 0.09
C ALA A 223 -17.51 7.57 -0.84
N TRP A 224 -16.36 7.86 -1.44
CA TRP A 224 -15.61 6.89 -2.24
C TRP A 224 -15.12 5.72 -1.36
N PHE A 225 -14.55 6.01 -0.19
CA PHE A 225 -14.02 4.95 0.67
C PHE A 225 -15.14 4.07 1.25
N GLU A 226 -16.30 4.63 1.56
CA GLU A 226 -17.49 3.83 1.94
C GLU A 226 -17.95 2.91 0.80
N ARG A 227 -17.97 3.41 -0.46
CA ARG A 227 -18.26 2.55 -1.62
C ARG A 227 -17.24 1.43 -1.81
N ILE A 228 -15.96 1.71 -1.55
CA ILE A 228 -14.89 0.71 -1.56
C ILE A 228 -15.12 -0.35 -0.48
N LYS A 229 -15.37 0.06 0.76
CA LYS A 229 -15.61 -0.86 1.89
C LYS A 229 -16.86 -1.73 1.70
N ALA A 230 -17.86 -1.23 1.00
CA ALA A 230 -19.07 -1.96 0.67
C ALA A 230 -18.89 -3.06 -0.40
N ARG A 231 -17.74 -3.11 -1.09
CA ARG A 231 -17.48 -4.16 -2.09
C ARG A 231 -17.23 -5.49 -1.38
N PRO A 232 -17.87 -6.59 -1.84
CA PRO A 232 -17.70 -7.92 -1.21
C PRO A 232 -16.24 -8.39 -1.15
N THR A 233 -15.43 -7.91 -2.07
CA THR A 233 -14.01 -8.27 -2.24
C THR A 233 -13.07 -7.48 -1.33
N PHE A 234 -13.52 -6.36 -0.75
CA PHE A 234 -12.68 -5.50 0.08
C PHE A 234 -12.11 -6.24 1.29
N LYS A 235 -12.97 -6.79 2.14
CA LYS A 235 -12.53 -7.48 3.36
C LYS A 235 -11.63 -8.69 3.05
N PRO A 236 -12.01 -9.63 2.16
CA PRO A 236 -11.17 -10.77 1.81
C PRO A 236 -9.82 -10.39 1.18
N ALA A 237 -9.75 -9.30 0.43
CA ALA A 237 -8.51 -8.90 -0.22
C ALA A 237 -7.55 -8.12 0.68
N LEU A 238 -8.08 -7.27 1.58
CA LEU A 238 -7.28 -6.32 2.35
C LEU A 238 -7.18 -6.67 3.83
N LEU A 239 -8.30 -7.00 4.49
CA LEU A 239 -8.35 -7.08 5.94
C LEU A 239 -8.02 -8.48 6.47
N ASP A 240 -8.55 -9.53 5.86
CA ASP A 240 -8.44 -10.91 6.37
C ASP A 240 -6.99 -11.45 6.34
N TRP A 241 -6.12 -10.83 5.56
CA TRP A 241 -4.72 -11.23 5.46
C TRP A 241 -3.79 -10.50 6.43
N CYS A 242 -4.20 -9.35 6.96
CA CYS A 242 -3.35 -8.62 7.91
C CYS A 242 -3.33 -9.36 9.26
N PRO A 243 -2.13 -9.66 9.82
CA PRO A 243 -2.05 -10.30 11.12
C PRO A 243 -2.81 -9.51 12.19
N PRO A 244 -3.65 -10.16 13.03
CA PRO A 244 -4.48 -9.47 14.02
C PRO A 244 -3.68 -8.62 15.01
N ASP A 245 -2.51 -9.10 15.43
CA ASP A 245 -1.59 -8.36 16.31
C ASP A 245 -1.08 -7.09 15.64
N LEU A 246 -0.71 -7.16 14.36
CA LEU A 246 -0.28 -5.98 13.60
C LEU A 246 -1.43 -4.99 13.38
N THR A 247 -2.63 -5.48 13.11
CA THR A 247 -3.82 -4.63 12.96
C THR A 247 -4.10 -3.86 14.25
N ALA A 248 -4.05 -4.53 15.41
CA ALA A 248 -4.22 -3.89 16.70
C ALA A 248 -3.12 -2.85 17.01
N GLU A 249 -1.87 -3.14 16.65
CA GLU A 249 -0.75 -2.21 16.83
C GLU A 249 -0.85 -0.99 15.91
N LEU A 250 -1.23 -1.19 14.64
CA LEU A 250 -1.44 -0.08 13.70
C LEU A 250 -2.45 0.91 14.29
N LEU A 251 -3.60 0.43 14.76
CA LEU A 251 -4.62 1.27 15.34
C LEU A 251 -4.15 1.96 16.64
N THR A 252 -3.50 1.21 17.53
CA THR A 252 -3.06 1.74 18.83
C THR A 252 -1.99 2.82 18.67
N PHE A 253 -0.91 2.51 17.98
CA PHE A 253 0.19 3.46 17.80
C PHE A 253 -0.16 4.58 16.82
N GLY A 254 -1.00 4.30 15.82
CA GLY A 254 -1.51 5.31 14.91
C GLY A 254 -2.30 6.38 15.66
N ARG A 255 -3.27 6.01 16.49
CA ARG A 255 -4.02 6.95 17.32
C ARG A 255 -3.13 7.74 18.28
N GLN A 256 -2.17 7.08 18.93
CA GLN A 256 -1.20 7.76 19.81
C GLN A 256 -0.34 8.77 19.08
N SER A 257 -0.06 8.54 17.80
CA SER A 257 0.80 9.39 16.99
C SER A 257 0.09 10.61 16.39
N TRP A 258 -1.24 10.67 16.45
CA TRP A 258 -2.02 11.72 15.78
C TRP A 258 -1.57 13.15 16.11
N PRO A 259 -1.28 13.54 17.36
CA PRO A 259 -0.81 14.89 17.65
C PRO A 259 0.50 15.27 16.93
N SER A 260 1.38 14.27 16.70
CA SER A 260 2.61 14.46 15.92
C SER A 260 2.32 14.61 14.43
N VAL A 261 1.36 13.82 13.91
CA VAL A 261 0.91 13.91 12.51
C VAL A 261 0.30 15.28 12.22
N GLU A 262 -0.62 15.73 13.08
CA GLU A 262 -1.28 17.03 12.96
C GLU A 262 -0.27 18.19 12.96
N ARG A 263 0.73 18.13 13.84
CA ARG A 263 1.85 19.09 13.85
C ARG A 263 2.62 19.08 12.52
N LEU A 264 2.93 17.90 11.95
CA LEU A 264 3.67 17.81 10.69
C LEU A 264 2.85 18.30 9.49
N LEU A 265 1.53 18.10 9.52
CA LEU A 265 0.62 18.60 8.49
C LEU A 265 0.48 20.12 8.55
N SER A 266 0.49 20.72 9.75
CA SER A 266 0.33 22.16 9.94
C SER A 266 1.60 22.99 9.69
N GLN A 267 2.78 22.39 9.65
CA GLN A 267 4.02 23.09 9.35
C GLN A 267 4.04 23.51 7.88
N ALA A 268 4.18 24.80 7.63
CA ALA A 268 4.39 25.33 6.27
C ALA A 268 5.68 24.75 5.66
N SER A 269 5.62 24.49 4.36
CA SER A 269 6.78 24.02 3.57
C SER A 269 7.83 25.12 3.46
#